data_b1557d57ccc32f5eaf18c8d67f0e4ac7
#
_entry.id   b1557d57ccc32f5eaf18c8d67f0e4ac7
#
_cell.length_a   1.000
_cell.length_b   1.000
_cell.length_c   1.000
_cell.angle_alpha   90.00
_cell.angle_beta   90.00
_cell.angle_gamma   90.00
#
_symmetry.space_group_name_H-M   'P 1'
#
loop_
_entity.id
_entity.type
_entity.pdbx_description
1 polymer ?
#
loop_
_entity_poly.entity_id
_entity_poly.type
_entity_poly.pdbx_seq_one_letter_code
_entity_poly.pdbx_strand_id
1 'polypeptide(L)'
;PPGYHRKVNLKGTYVVFGIVIILAMISVVNTIVFVFFENKDLNFATALLVFLVAMFDLSGRLATLDRQSLHPALVFVISFLILIFIGTLLLMLPNSTNNGISFVDALFTSTSAVCVTGLAVLDTGKDFTHLGQFAILFLIQFGALGMLSFTSLFGLLFKGFGSYENRLNLKNLINADTLGNTFKTLIQILVFVIAVEIVGAILIYYTVGDNFRFGDNRWFFSFFHSISAFCNAGFSTLSNSLYESDFRFNYSLHLVIAVLIILGGIGYGVIINLYRFSKKSLQYRAFRWFDVVIGSNEKIKPFLSLNTKIVLVTTLILIVVGAGLFYLLEYDNTLKEHSAYGKIVESIFGSVTTRTAGFNTVDTGALTHSCIMIVLLLMWIGASPGSTGGGIKTTTFAVATLNIYQQALGFKSIRVGWKRIDPAALQRSTSIISLSLIVIGISTFLLVTFDEHLGILAIAFECFSAFSTVGLSMGITADL
;
A
#
# COMPACT_ATOMS: atom_id res chain seq x y z
N PRO A 1 34.15 -17.92 37.87
CA PRO A 1 34.73 -18.23 36.56
C PRO A 1 34.34 -17.08 35.59
N PRO A 2 35.33 -16.47 34.93
CA PRO A 2 35.09 -15.29 34.09
C PRO A 2 34.46 -15.71 32.77
N GLY A 3 33.40 -14.97 32.36
CA GLY A 3 32.66 -15.18 31.12
C GLY A 3 33.56 -14.99 29.90
N TYR A 4 33.52 -15.98 29.02
CA TYR A 4 34.10 -15.94 27.69
C TYR A 4 33.27 -15.02 26.81
N HIS A 5 33.61 -13.73 26.74
CA HIS A 5 33.14 -12.85 25.68
C HIS A 5 33.83 -13.22 24.36
N ARG A 6 33.24 -14.11 23.59
CA ARG A 6 33.61 -14.33 22.19
C ARG A 6 33.33 -13.03 21.45
N LYS A 7 34.36 -12.23 21.16
CA LYS A 7 34.26 -11.12 20.17
C LYS A 7 33.91 -11.73 18.83
N VAL A 8 32.64 -11.67 18.47
CA VAL A 8 32.18 -12.05 17.13
C VAL A 8 32.83 -11.08 16.15
N ASN A 9 33.57 -11.62 15.18
CA ASN A 9 34.23 -10.82 14.15
C ASN A 9 33.17 -10.33 13.15
N LEU A 10 32.57 -9.17 13.45
CA LEU A 10 31.49 -8.55 12.68
C LEU A 10 31.79 -8.47 11.16
N LYS A 11 33.04 -8.18 10.78
CA LYS A 11 33.45 -8.12 9.37
C LYS A 11 33.33 -9.49 8.68
N GLY A 12 33.68 -10.60 9.35
CA GLY A 12 33.50 -11.95 8.79
C GLY A 12 32.03 -12.32 8.61
N THR A 13 31.16 -11.90 9.50
CA THR A 13 29.72 -12.18 9.43
C THR A 13 29.06 -11.48 8.23
N TYR A 14 29.41 -10.23 7.95
CA TYR A 14 28.87 -9.51 6.77
C TYR A 14 29.37 -10.10 5.45
N VAL A 15 30.62 -10.55 5.38
CA VAL A 15 31.17 -11.22 4.18
C VAL A 15 30.47 -12.55 3.93
N VAL A 16 30.26 -13.36 4.97
CA VAL A 16 29.51 -14.63 4.87
C VAL A 16 28.06 -14.37 4.46
N PHE A 17 27.42 -13.35 5.03
CA PHE A 17 26.06 -12.93 4.66
C PHE A 17 25.97 -12.52 3.19
N GLY A 18 26.89 -11.69 2.72
CA GLY A 18 26.98 -11.30 1.31
C GLY A 18 27.17 -12.50 0.37
N ILE A 19 28.05 -13.43 0.73
CA ILE A 19 28.28 -14.65 -0.05
C ILE A 19 27.03 -15.54 -0.09
N VAL A 20 26.34 -15.74 1.02
CA VAL A 20 25.11 -16.53 1.07
C VAL A 20 24.00 -15.90 0.21
N ILE A 21 23.85 -14.57 0.26
CA ILE A 21 22.89 -13.88 -0.62
C ILE A 21 23.27 -14.06 -2.11
N ILE A 22 24.54 -13.88 -2.46
CA ILE A 22 25.02 -14.04 -3.83
C ILE A 22 24.82 -15.48 -4.30
N LEU A 23 25.15 -16.48 -3.49
CA LEU A 23 24.95 -17.89 -3.85
C LEU A 23 23.46 -18.25 -3.98
N ALA A 24 22.62 -17.72 -3.11
CA ALA A 24 21.17 -17.91 -3.23
C ALA A 24 20.62 -17.23 -4.50
N MET A 25 21.09 -16.03 -4.82
CA MET A 25 20.72 -15.34 -6.08
C MET A 25 21.21 -16.11 -7.31
N ILE A 26 22.45 -16.61 -7.30
CA ILE A 26 22.98 -17.45 -8.39
C ILE A 26 22.15 -18.72 -8.53
N SER A 27 21.76 -19.37 -7.42
CA SER A 27 20.91 -20.56 -7.45
C SER A 27 19.53 -20.28 -8.02
N VAL A 28 18.91 -19.15 -7.64
CA VAL A 28 17.61 -18.70 -8.19
C VAL A 28 17.75 -18.38 -9.67
N VAL A 29 18.77 -17.63 -10.06
CA VAL A 29 19.03 -17.29 -11.47
C VAL A 29 19.30 -18.55 -12.29
N ASN A 30 20.16 -19.48 -11.83
CA ASN A 30 20.40 -20.74 -12.53
C ASN A 30 19.13 -21.59 -12.67
N THR A 31 18.29 -21.62 -11.63
CA THR A 31 17.01 -22.33 -11.67
C THR A 31 16.04 -21.67 -12.66
N ILE A 32 15.97 -20.35 -12.67
CA ILE A 32 15.16 -19.59 -13.63
C ILE A 32 15.68 -19.80 -15.05
N VAL A 33 17.00 -19.71 -15.27
CA VAL A 33 17.61 -19.94 -16.57
C VAL A 33 17.34 -21.36 -17.04
N PHE A 34 17.58 -22.39 -16.21
CA PHE A 34 17.30 -23.77 -16.53
C PHE A 34 15.83 -24.02 -16.89
N VAL A 35 14.90 -23.49 -16.08
CA VAL A 35 13.46 -23.64 -16.24
C VAL A 35 12.93 -22.95 -17.50
N PHE A 36 13.44 -21.75 -17.83
CA PHE A 36 12.90 -20.93 -18.92
C PHE A 36 13.64 -21.07 -20.26
N PHE A 37 14.91 -21.47 -20.26
CA PHE A 37 15.71 -21.51 -21.49
C PHE A 37 15.94 -22.94 -22.04
N GLU A 38 15.92 -23.98 -21.20
CA GLU A 38 16.11 -25.36 -21.68
C GLU A 38 14.80 -26.12 -21.93
N ASN A 39 13.69 -25.77 -21.31
CA ASN A 39 12.40 -26.45 -21.48
C ASN A 39 11.28 -25.46 -21.87
N LYS A 40 10.99 -25.34 -23.15
CA LYS A 40 9.92 -24.50 -23.71
C LYS A 40 8.51 -24.89 -23.25
N ASP A 41 8.32 -26.14 -22.76
CA ASP A 41 7.01 -26.70 -22.38
C ASP A 41 6.74 -26.64 -20.86
N LEU A 42 7.59 -25.95 -20.07
CA LEU A 42 7.39 -25.87 -18.64
C LEU A 42 6.28 -24.88 -18.32
N ASN A 43 5.18 -25.38 -17.77
CA ASN A 43 4.03 -24.58 -17.36
C ASN A 43 4.42 -23.52 -16.31
N PHE A 44 3.87 -22.31 -16.44
CA PHE A 44 4.01 -21.20 -15.48
C PHE A 44 3.86 -21.65 -14.01
N ALA A 45 2.96 -22.61 -13.74
CA ALA A 45 2.75 -23.17 -12.42
C ALA A 45 4.00 -23.79 -11.80
N THR A 46 4.84 -24.49 -12.61
CA THR A 46 6.09 -25.10 -12.13
C THR A 46 7.17 -24.04 -11.87
N ALA A 47 7.26 -23.01 -12.70
CA ALA A 47 8.16 -21.89 -12.49
C ALA A 47 7.82 -21.10 -11.20
N LEU A 48 6.54 -20.84 -10.98
CA LEU A 48 6.03 -20.23 -9.75
C LEU A 48 6.32 -21.08 -8.52
N LEU A 49 6.13 -22.41 -8.63
CA LEU A 49 6.38 -23.33 -7.52
C LEU A 49 7.86 -23.39 -7.16
N VAL A 50 8.76 -23.44 -8.16
CA VAL A 50 10.22 -23.40 -7.96
C VAL A 50 10.62 -22.06 -7.30
N PHE A 51 10.07 -20.94 -7.77
CA PHE A 51 10.30 -19.63 -7.17
C PHE A 51 9.85 -19.59 -5.70
N LEU A 52 8.65 -20.08 -5.38
CA LEU A 52 8.15 -20.14 -4.01
C LEU A 52 9.03 -21.02 -3.12
N VAL A 53 9.48 -22.18 -3.61
CA VAL A 53 10.39 -23.06 -2.87
C VAL A 53 11.74 -22.38 -2.63
N ALA A 54 12.31 -21.69 -3.63
CA ALA A 54 13.56 -20.93 -3.50
C ALA A 54 13.42 -19.78 -2.48
N MET A 55 12.30 -19.06 -2.48
CA MET A 55 11.99 -18.02 -1.48
C MET A 55 11.84 -18.60 -0.08
N PHE A 56 11.22 -19.77 0.07
CA PHE A 56 11.09 -20.45 1.35
C PHE A 56 12.45 -20.91 1.91
N ASP A 57 13.31 -21.49 1.05
CA ASP A 57 14.67 -21.91 1.43
C ASP A 57 15.55 -20.70 1.81
N LEU A 58 15.50 -19.62 1.03
CA LEU A 58 16.18 -18.37 1.33
C LEU A 58 15.70 -17.77 2.66
N SER A 59 14.39 -17.76 2.89
CA SER A 59 13.81 -17.29 4.16
C SER A 59 14.28 -18.14 5.34
N GLY A 60 14.34 -19.47 5.18
CA GLY A 60 14.84 -20.39 6.21
C GLY A 60 16.32 -20.13 6.54
N ARG A 61 17.15 -19.93 5.53
CA ARG A 61 18.58 -19.62 5.71
C ARG A 61 18.83 -18.25 6.33
N LEU A 62 18.06 -17.24 5.93
CA LEU A 62 18.08 -15.91 6.54
C LEU A 62 17.63 -15.95 8.02
N ALA A 63 16.68 -16.81 8.37
CA ALA A 63 16.20 -16.97 9.75
C ALA A 63 17.24 -17.62 10.67
N THR A 64 18.24 -18.38 10.15
CA THR A 64 19.33 -18.99 10.93
C THR A 64 20.51 -18.05 11.16
N LEU A 65 20.59 -16.94 10.41
CA LEU A 65 21.59 -15.90 10.63
C LEU A 65 21.26 -15.14 11.94
N ASP A 66 22.26 -15.00 12.78
CA ASP A 66 22.17 -14.53 14.16
C ASP A 66 21.32 -13.25 14.30
N ARG A 67 20.14 -13.38 14.89
CA ARG A 67 19.07 -12.34 14.98
C ARG A 67 19.45 -11.13 15.84
N GLN A 68 20.63 -11.15 16.51
CA GLN A 68 20.97 -10.15 17.52
C GLN A 68 21.63 -8.89 16.97
N SER A 69 22.04 -8.85 15.69
CA SER A 69 22.91 -7.78 15.18
C SER A 69 22.28 -6.79 14.19
N LEU A 70 21.12 -7.09 13.59
CA LEU A 70 20.54 -6.21 12.56
C LEU A 70 19.31 -5.45 13.07
N HIS A 71 19.27 -4.13 12.81
CA HIS A 71 18.09 -3.32 13.11
C HIS A 71 16.91 -3.79 12.22
N PRO A 72 15.72 -4.03 12.80
CA PRO A 72 14.57 -4.57 12.04
C PRO A 72 14.18 -3.76 10.80
N ALA A 73 14.32 -2.42 10.84
CA ALA A 73 14.08 -1.58 9.68
C ALA A 73 15.05 -1.87 8.53
N LEU A 74 16.30 -2.21 8.82
CA LEU A 74 17.30 -2.57 7.82
C LEU A 74 16.92 -3.91 7.14
N VAL A 75 16.47 -4.89 7.92
CA VAL A 75 16.00 -6.18 7.38
C VAL A 75 14.83 -5.99 6.43
N PHE A 76 13.91 -5.10 6.78
CA PHE A 76 12.79 -4.74 5.92
C PHE A 76 13.26 -4.12 4.59
N VAL A 77 14.12 -3.09 4.65
CA VAL A 77 14.65 -2.43 3.44
C VAL A 77 15.38 -3.44 2.55
N ILE A 78 16.24 -4.29 3.12
CA ILE A 78 16.97 -5.32 2.35
C ILE A 78 15.99 -6.31 1.70
N SER A 79 14.95 -6.75 2.41
CA SER A 79 13.97 -7.69 1.85
C SER A 79 13.22 -7.11 0.65
N PHE A 80 12.88 -5.81 0.70
CA PHE A 80 12.27 -5.10 -0.42
C PHE A 80 13.23 -4.95 -1.60
N LEU A 81 14.48 -4.58 -1.35
CA LEU A 81 15.50 -4.49 -2.40
C LEU A 81 15.74 -5.83 -3.11
N ILE A 82 15.77 -6.94 -2.36
CA ILE A 82 15.87 -8.28 -2.93
C ILE A 82 14.65 -8.59 -3.80
N LEU A 83 13.44 -8.30 -3.31
CA LEU A 83 12.21 -8.54 -4.05
C LEU A 83 12.15 -7.71 -5.34
N ILE A 84 12.55 -6.44 -5.28
CA ILE A 84 12.67 -5.56 -6.46
C ILE A 84 13.65 -6.14 -7.48
N PHE A 85 14.84 -6.56 -7.03
CA PHE A 85 15.84 -7.12 -7.93
C PHE A 85 15.38 -8.42 -8.59
N ILE A 86 14.73 -9.32 -7.84
CA ILE A 86 14.14 -10.54 -8.40
C ILE A 86 13.03 -10.19 -9.41
N GLY A 87 12.18 -9.23 -9.07
CA GLY A 87 11.13 -8.74 -9.97
C GLY A 87 11.69 -8.16 -11.27
N THR A 88 12.77 -7.40 -11.18
CA THR A 88 13.49 -6.88 -12.36
C THR A 88 13.94 -8.02 -13.28
N LEU A 89 14.57 -9.05 -12.73
CA LEU A 89 15.00 -10.22 -13.50
C LEU A 89 13.82 -10.98 -14.13
N LEU A 90 12.70 -11.11 -13.41
CA LEU A 90 11.48 -11.74 -13.93
C LEU A 90 10.89 -10.96 -15.11
N LEU A 91 10.87 -9.63 -15.02
CA LEU A 91 10.34 -8.76 -16.08
C LEU A 91 11.24 -8.72 -17.31
N MET A 92 12.55 -8.93 -17.15
CA MET A 92 13.52 -9.02 -18.24
C MET A 92 13.50 -10.35 -18.98
N LEU A 93 12.72 -11.35 -18.54
CA LEU A 93 12.61 -12.62 -19.26
C LEU A 93 11.99 -12.37 -20.65
N PRO A 94 12.47 -13.06 -21.71
CA PRO A 94 12.02 -12.84 -23.10
C PRO A 94 10.51 -12.97 -23.31
N ASN A 95 9.85 -13.78 -22.50
CA ASN A 95 8.42 -14.02 -22.59
C ASN A 95 7.57 -13.09 -21.67
N SER A 96 8.19 -12.17 -20.94
CA SER A 96 7.46 -11.25 -20.03
C SER A 96 6.94 -10.02 -20.75
N THR A 97 7.57 -9.63 -21.85
CA THR A 97 7.21 -8.44 -22.63
C THR A 97 7.06 -8.77 -24.10
N ASN A 98 6.26 -8.00 -24.83
CA ASN A 98 6.05 -8.21 -26.27
C ASN A 98 7.25 -7.75 -27.12
N ASN A 99 7.89 -6.63 -26.72
CA ASN A 99 8.96 -5.98 -27.51
C ASN A 99 10.32 -5.98 -26.79
N GLY A 100 10.47 -6.68 -25.67
CA GLY A 100 11.63 -6.56 -24.78
C GLY A 100 11.51 -5.34 -23.85
N ILE A 101 12.36 -5.30 -22.82
CA ILE A 101 12.38 -4.21 -21.82
C ILE A 101 13.82 -3.89 -21.46
N SER A 102 14.12 -2.60 -21.24
CA SER A 102 15.43 -2.19 -20.73
C SER A 102 15.58 -2.58 -19.25
N PHE A 103 16.83 -2.67 -18.78
CA PHE A 103 17.07 -2.94 -17.35
C PHE A 103 16.50 -1.82 -16.47
N VAL A 104 16.57 -0.57 -16.89
CA VAL A 104 16.09 0.60 -16.14
C VAL A 104 14.57 0.56 -16.03
N ASP A 105 13.86 0.31 -17.13
CA ASP A 105 12.39 0.23 -17.15
C ASP A 105 11.88 -0.97 -16.35
N ALA A 106 12.59 -2.12 -16.43
CA ALA A 106 12.27 -3.30 -15.62
C ALA A 106 12.47 -3.03 -14.13
N LEU A 107 13.56 -2.34 -13.76
CA LEU A 107 13.84 -1.93 -12.38
C LEU A 107 12.80 -0.94 -11.87
N PHE A 108 12.42 0.04 -12.69
CA PHE A 108 11.38 1.03 -12.35
C PHE A 108 10.03 0.34 -12.13
N THR A 109 9.60 -0.49 -13.09
CA THR A 109 8.32 -1.22 -13.01
C THR A 109 8.28 -2.17 -11.81
N SER A 110 9.37 -2.92 -11.58
CA SER A 110 9.49 -3.80 -10.41
C SER A 110 9.44 -3.01 -9.10
N THR A 111 10.16 -1.88 -9.02
CA THR A 111 10.12 -0.99 -7.84
C THR A 111 8.71 -0.46 -7.60
N SER A 112 8.06 0.04 -8.65
CA SER A 112 6.69 0.54 -8.60
C SER A 112 5.69 -0.54 -8.15
N ALA A 113 5.82 -1.77 -8.65
CA ALA A 113 4.97 -2.89 -8.28
C ALA A 113 5.18 -3.35 -6.83
N VAL A 114 6.43 -3.53 -6.40
CA VAL A 114 6.77 -3.97 -5.02
C VAL A 114 6.46 -2.90 -3.99
N CYS A 115 6.73 -1.62 -4.30
CA CYS A 115 6.37 -0.50 -3.42
C CYS A 115 4.88 -0.12 -3.54
N VAL A 116 4.13 -0.81 -4.41
CA VAL A 116 2.68 -0.59 -4.59
C VAL A 116 2.42 0.88 -4.96
N THR A 117 3.15 1.39 -5.96
CA THR A 117 3.10 2.80 -6.36
C THR A 117 2.15 3.01 -7.55
N GLY A 118 2.32 2.21 -8.63
CA GLY A 118 1.47 2.30 -9.82
C GLY A 118 1.95 3.25 -10.92
N LEU A 119 3.08 3.95 -10.73
CA LEU A 119 3.73 4.67 -11.82
C LEU A 119 4.31 3.66 -12.81
N ALA A 120 4.07 3.85 -14.09
CA ALA A 120 4.49 2.95 -15.15
C ALA A 120 5.15 3.74 -16.30
N VAL A 121 6.32 3.28 -16.73
CA VAL A 121 7.02 3.76 -17.92
C VAL A 121 6.50 3.05 -19.17
N LEU A 122 6.14 1.77 -19.02
CA LEU A 122 5.57 0.92 -20.06
C LEU A 122 4.11 0.60 -19.75
N ASP A 123 3.29 0.50 -20.80
CA ASP A 123 1.87 0.15 -20.68
C ASP A 123 1.71 -1.31 -20.25
N THR A 124 1.14 -1.53 -19.07
CA THR A 124 0.95 -2.88 -18.53
C THR A 124 0.04 -3.76 -19.40
N GLY A 125 -0.91 -3.14 -20.11
CA GLY A 125 -1.84 -3.87 -20.97
C GLY A 125 -1.28 -4.22 -22.34
N LYS A 126 -0.38 -3.39 -22.90
CA LYS A 126 0.14 -3.54 -24.26
C LYS A 126 1.54 -4.14 -24.32
N ASP A 127 2.44 -3.67 -23.44
CA ASP A 127 3.86 -4.01 -23.53
C ASP A 127 4.19 -5.31 -22.81
N PHE A 128 3.38 -5.67 -21.80
CA PHE A 128 3.57 -6.91 -21.05
C PHE A 128 2.65 -8.02 -21.53
N THR A 129 3.23 -9.20 -21.70
CA THR A 129 2.45 -10.42 -21.96
C THR A 129 1.65 -10.82 -20.71
N HIS A 130 0.77 -11.80 -20.83
CA HIS A 130 0.07 -12.35 -19.65
C HIS A 130 1.04 -12.82 -18.57
N LEU A 131 2.21 -13.37 -18.95
CA LEU A 131 3.24 -13.78 -17.99
C LEU A 131 3.84 -12.57 -17.27
N GLY A 132 4.14 -11.47 -17.98
CA GLY A 132 4.61 -10.22 -17.39
C GLY A 132 3.57 -9.59 -16.47
N GLN A 133 2.31 -9.57 -16.87
CA GLN A 133 1.19 -9.08 -16.05
C GLN A 133 1.02 -9.92 -14.76
N PHE A 134 1.17 -11.25 -14.83
CA PHE A 134 1.19 -12.12 -13.66
C PHE A 134 2.38 -11.82 -12.75
N ALA A 135 3.57 -11.58 -13.33
CA ALA A 135 4.76 -11.22 -12.55
C ALA A 135 4.51 -9.89 -11.79
N ILE A 136 3.96 -8.87 -12.46
CA ILE A 136 3.60 -7.59 -11.84
C ILE A 136 2.58 -7.81 -10.71
N LEU A 137 1.52 -8.58 -10.96
CA LEU A 137 0.49 -8.89 -9.95
C LEU A 137 1.09 -9.59 -8.73
N PHE A 138 2.00 -10.51 -8.94
CA PHE A 138 2.73 -11.22 -7.90
C PHE A 138 3.58 -10.26 -7.06
N LEU A 139 4.32 -9.36 -7.70
CA LEU A 139 5.14 -8.35 -7.02
C LEU A 139 4.29 -7.40 -6.18
N ILE A 140 3.13 -6.95 -6.69
CA ILE A 140 2.15 -6.14 -5.97
C ILE A 140 1.69 -6.88 -4.71
N GLN A 141 1.28 -8.15 -4.85
CA GLN A 141 0.76 -8.95 -3.73
C GLN A 141 1.80 -9.14 -2.63
N PHE A 142 3.05 -9.48 -2.98
CA PHE A 142 4.12 -9.66 -2.01
C PHE A 142 4.54 -8.34 -1.37
N GLY A 143 4.60 -7.27 -2.14
CA GLY A 143 4.89 -5.93 -1.63
C GLY A 143 3.85 -5.46 -0.61
N ALA A 144 2.57 -5.57 -0.94
CA ALA A 144 1.45 -5.21 -0.07
C ALA A 144 1.42 -6.06 1.21
N LEU A 145 1.56 -7.39 1.09
CA LEU A 145 1.65 -8.28 2.25
C LEU A 145 2.88 -7.97 3.11
N GLY A 146 4.01 -7.64 2.49
CA GLY A 146 5.21 -7.18 3.18
C GLY A 146 4.94 -5.95 4.03
N MET A 147 4.28 -4.93 3.48
CA MET A 147 3.93 -3.70 4.22
C MET A 147 2.94 -3.97 5.36
N LEU A 148 1.91 -4.76 5.13
CA LEU A 148 0.92 -5.13 6.17
C LEU A 148 1.54 -5.96 7.30
N SER A 149 2.37 -6.94 6.95
CA SER A 149 3.01 -7.85 7.93
C SER A 149 4.14 -7.15 8.68
N PHE A 150 4.92 -6.29 8.02
CA PHE A 150 5.99 -5.53 8.65
C PHE A 150 5.51 -4.70 9.83
N THR A 151 4.39 -3.97 9.67
CA THR A 151 3.82 -3.18 10.77
C THR A 151 3.46 -4.07 11.96
N SER A 152 2.97 -5.29 11.71
CA SER A 152 2.65 -6.28 12.74
C SER A 152 3.91 -6.88 13.37
N LEU A 153 4.92 -7.23 12.56
CA LEU A 153 6.21 -7.79 13.01
C LEU A 153 7.05 -6.75 13.75
N PHE A 154 7.10 -5.50 13.27
CA PHE A 154 7.82 -4.41 13.91
C PHE A 154 7.32 -4.15 15.32
N GLY A 155 5.99 -4.19 15.50
CA GLY A 155 5.39 -4.11 16.81
C GLY A 155 5.81 -5.24 17.77
N LEU A 156 6.18 -6.41 17.24
CA LEU A 156 6.63 -7.55 18.05
C LEU A 156 8.13 -7.48 18.39
N LEU A 157 8.94 -7.06 17.45
CA LEU A 157 10.40 -6.93 17.62
C LEU A 157 10.74 -5.83 18.65
N PHE A 158 9.98 -4.72 18.66
CA PHE A 158 10.13 -3.68 19.67
C PHE A 158 9.67 -4.10 21.07
N LYS A 159 8.85 -5.15 21.21
CA LYS A 159 8.51 -5.71 22.53
C LYS A 159 9.71 -6.32 23.28
N GLY A 160 10.78 -6.68 22.56
CA GLY A 160 12.00 -7.28 23.15
C GLY A 160 12.99 -6.27 23.76
N PHE A 161 12.99 -5.00 23.37
CA PHE A 161 14.09 -4.05 23.62
C PHE A 161 13.68 -2.75 24.33
N GLY A 162 12.49 -2.64 24.91
CA GLY A 162 12.02 -1.40 25.52
C GLY A 162 11.60 -1.52 26.98
N SER A 163 11.80 -0.43 27.74
CA SER A 163 11.26 -0.20 29.07
C SER A 163 9.76 -0.51 29.15
N TYR A 164 9.26 -0.85 30.34
CA TYR A 164 7.86 -1.19 30.61
C TYR A 164 6.84 -0.16 30.09
N GLU A 165 7.20 1.14 30.07
CA GLU A 165 6.38 2.22 29.49
C GLU A 165 6.24 2.12 27.96
N ASN A 166 7.31 1.79 27.24
CA ASN A 166 7.25 1.55 25.80
C ASN A 166 6.39 0.33 25.43
N ARG A 167 6.35 -0.68 26.31
CA ARG A 167 5.46 -1.85 26.14
C ARG A 167 3.99 -1.50 26.27
N LEU A 168 3.62 -0.58 27.15
CA LEU A 168 2.24 -0.10 27.31
C LEU A 168 1.77 0.73 26.11
N ASN A 169 2.65 1.57 25.57
CA ASN A 169 2.32 2.41 24.40
C ASN A 169 2.19 1.57 23.12
N LEU A 170 3.04 0.56 22.93
CA LEU A 170 2.95 -0.39 21.82
C LEU A 170 1.75 -1.34 21.91
N LYS A 171 1.36 -1.75 23.12
CA LYS A 171 0.15 -2.54 23.36
C LYS A 171 -1.12 -1.81 22.85
N ASN A 172 -1.13 -0.48 22.96
CA ASN A 172 -2.23 0.35 22.49
C ASN A 172 -2.23 0.57 20.96
N LEU A 173 -1.06 0.48 20.30
CA LEU A 173 -0.93 0.64 18.85
C LEU A 173 -1.29 -0.62 18.06
N ILE A 174 -1.05 -1.82 18.63
CA ILE A 174 -1.13 -3.07 17.87
C ILE A 174 -2.28 -3.97 18.35
N ASN A 175 -2.90 -3.70 19.51
CA ASN A 175 -3.94 -4.56 20.12
C ASN A 175 -3.57 -6.07 20.22
N ALA A 176 -2.27 -6.40 20.30
CA ALA A 176 -1.81 -7.79 20.38
C ALA A 176 -1.59 -8.20 21.85
N ASP A 177 -2.45 -9.09 22.33
CA ASP A 177 -2.46 -9.46 23.75
C ASP A 177 -1.33 -10.40 24.21
N THR A 178 -0.63 -11.12 23.29
CA THR A 178 0.48 -12.02 23.66
C THR A 178 1.40 -12.36 22.49
N LEU A 179 2.69 -12.64 22.78
CA LEU A 179 3.71 -13.07 21.81
C LEU A 179 3.37 -14.38 21.05
N GLY A 180 2.56 -15.26 21.65
CA GLY A 180 2.13 -16.52 21.04
C GLY A 180 1.13 -16.38 19.88
N ASN A 181 0.57 -15.19 19.65
CA ASN A 181 -0.48 -14.97 18.65
C ASN A 181 0.00 -14.37 17.33
N THR A 182 1.31 -14.15 17.14
CA THR A 182 1.82 -13.45 15.95
C THR A 182 1.58 -14.18 14.66
N PHE A 183 1.92 -15.47 14.64
CA PHE A 183 1.71 -16.30 13.46
C PHE A 183 0.21 -16.40 13.13
N LYS A 184 -0.63 -16.53 14.16
CA LYS A 184 -2.08 -16.49 13.99
C LYS A 184 -2.56 -15.17 13.40
N THR A 185 -1.99 -14.04 13.83
CA THR A 185 -2.34 -12.71 13.28
C THR A 185 -1.91 -12.59 11.82
N LEU A 186 -0.72 -13.09 11.45
CA LEU A 186 -0.27 -13.10 10.05
C LEU A 186 -1.19 -13.93 9.15
N ILE A 187 -1.58 -15.12 9.60
CA ILE A 187 -2.56 -15.95 8.86
C ILE A 187 -3.90 -15.23 8.76
N GLN A 188 -4.36 -14.56 9.82
CA GLN A 188 -5.61 -13.80 9.77
C GLN A 188 -5.55 -12.64 8.78
N ILE A 189 -4.41 -11.94 8.68
CA ILE A 189 -4.18 -10.90 7.68
C ILE A 189 -4.27 -11.52 6.28
N LEU A 190 -3.53 -12.59 6.02
CA LEU A 190 -3.51 -13.26 4.72
C LEU A 190 -4.90 -13.73 4.29
N VAL A 191 -5.61 -14.43 5.18
CA VAL A 191 -6.98 -14.91 4.89
C VAL A 191 -7.94 -13.74 4.62
N PHE A 192 -7.81 -12.66 5.39
CA PHE A 192 -8.64 -11.46 5.19
C PHE A 192 -8.37 -10.80 3.83
N VAL A 193 -7.09 -10.61 3.47
CA VAL A 193 -6.68 -10.04 2.18
C VAL A 193 -7.27 -10.86 1.04
N ILE A 194 -6.96 -12.16 0.99
CA ILE A 194 -7.45 -13.06 -0.06
C ILE A 194 -8.99 -13.06 -0.14
N ALA A 195 -9.68 -13.08 0.99
CA ALA A 195 -11.13 -13.06 1.01
C ALA A 195 -11.73 -11.78 0.39
N VAL A 196 -11.15 -10.61 0.72
CA VAL A 196 -11.60 -9.33 0.14
C VAL A 196 -11.29 -9.26 -1.35
N GLU A 197 -10.10 -9.71 -1.77
CA GLU A 197 -9.69 -9.76 -3.17
C GLU A 197 -10.59 -10.68 -4.01
N ILE A 198 -10.95 -11.86 -3.52
CA ILE A 198 -11.89 -12.76 -4.19
C ILE A 198 -13.28 -12.12 -4.31
N VAL A 199 -13.80 -11.54 -3.24
CA VAL A 199 -15.11 -10.86 -3.27
C VAL A 199 -15.07 -9.68 -4.23
N GLY A 200 -13.99 -8.89 -4.21
CA GLY A 200 -13.77 -7.79 -5.14
C GLY A 200 -13.74 -8.26 -6.60
N ALA A 201 -13.00 -9.33 -6.89
CA ALA A 201 -12.93 -9.90 -8.24
C ALA A 201 -14.30 -10.38 -8.74
N ILE A 202 -15.11 -11.02 -7.89
CA ILE A 202 -16.47 -11.42 -8.21
C ILE A 202 -17.35 -10.19 -8.52
N LEU A 203 -17.27 -9.14 -7.70
CA LEU A 203 -18.04 -7.91 -7.91
C LEU A 203 -17.63 -7.21 -9.21
N ILE A 204 -16.32 -7.09 -9.49
CA ILE A 204 -15.80 -6.53 -10.74
C ILE A 204 -16.28 -7.36 -11.93
N TYR A 205 -16.21 -8.69 -11.85
CA TYR A 205 -16.71 -9.58 -12.90
C TYR A 205 -18.17 -9.29 -13.28
N TYR A 206 -19.04 -9.08 -12.31
CA TYR A 206 -20.45 -8.76 -12.59
C TYR A 206 -20.66 -7.33 -13.12
N THR A 207 -19.86 -6.35 -12.69
CA THR A 207 -19.99 -4.94 -13.13
C THR A 207 -19.48 -4.71 -14.53
N VAL A 208 -18.52 -5.50 -15.00
CA VAL A 208 -17.94 -5.38 -16.35
C VAL A 208 -18.89 -5.93 -17.43
N GLY A 209 -19.77 -6.87 -17.11
CA GLY A 209 -20.79 -7.40 -18.02
C GLY A 209 -20.24 -8.36 -19.09
N ASP A 210 -21.13 -8.90 -19.94
CA ASP A 210 -20.78 -9.93 -20.93
C ASP A 210 -20.17 -9.36 -22.22
N ASN A 211 -20.28 -8.05 -22.46
CA ASN A 211 -19.74 -7.36 -23.63
C ASN A 211 -18.26 -6.98 -23.50
N PHE A 212 -17.53 -7.67 -22.63
CA PHE A 212 -16.12 -7.42 -22.39
C PHE A 212 -15.28 -7.73 -23.65
N ARG A 213 -14.63 -6.69 -24.21
CA ARG A 213 -13.87 -6.78 -25.48
C ARG A 213 -12.35 -6.85 -25.31
N PHE A 214 -11.84 -6.62 -24.11
CA PHE A 214 -10.41 -6.53 -23.82
C PHE A 214 -9.85 -7.88 -23.39
N GLY A 215 -9.20 -8.57 -24.33
CA GLY A 215 -8.50 -9.83 -24.06
C GLY A 215 -9.43 -11.01 -23.76
N ASP A 216 -8.87 -12.20 -23.80
CA ASP A 216 -9.64 -13.44 -23.76
C ASP A 216 -10.15 -13.86 -22.38
N ASN A 217 -9.82 -13.10 -21.29
CA ASN A 217 -10.12 -13.58 -19.95
C ASN A 217 -10.66 -12.49 -18.99
N ARG A 218 -11.99 -12.34 -18.97
CA ARG A 218 -12.70 -11.47 -18.02
C ARG A 218 -12.37 -11.79 -16.55
N TRP A 219 -12.10 -13.05 -16.20
CA TRP A 219 -11.68 -13.45 -14.86
C TRP A 219 -10.32 -12.88 -14.50
N PHE A 220 -9.35 -12.95 -15.42
CA PHE A 220 -8.03 -12.39 -15.21
C PHE A 220 -8.09 -10.88 -14.97
N PHE A 221 -8.85 -10.16 -15.81
CA PHE A 221 -9.12 -8.72 -15.62
C PHE A 221 -9.67 -8.44 -14.22
N SER A 222 -10.70 -9.19 -13.80
CA SER A 222 -11.36 -8.98 -12.51
C SER A 222 -10.45 -9.23 -11.33
N PHE A 223 -9.65 -10.30 -11.36
CA PHE A 223 -8.66 -10.60 -10.34
C PHE A 223 -7.54 -9.56 -10.30
N PHE A 224 -7.02 -9.18 -11.46
CA PHE A 224 -5.95 -8.19 -11.57
C PHE A 224 -6.36 -6.86 -10.93
N HIS A 225 -7.51 -6.34 -11.34
CA HIS A 225 -8.00 -5.05 -10.81
C HIS A 225 -8.44 -5.14 -9.36
N SER A 226 -8.97 -6.27 -8.90
CA SER A 226 -9.32 -6.45 -7.49
C SER A 226 -8.08 -6.42 -6.59
N ILE A 227 -7.03 -7.15 -6.94
CA ILE A 227 -5.77 -7.18 -6.22
C ILE A 227 -5.10 -5.80 -6.28
N SER A 228 -4.98 -5.22 -7.47
CA SER A 228 -4.37 -3.90 -7.66
C SER A 228 -5.10 -2.82 -6.86
N ALA A 229 -6.44 -2.83 -6.83
CA ALA A 229 -7.25 -1.88 -6.08
C ALA A 229 -7.15 -2.07 -4.56
N PHE A 230 -7.27 -3.31 -4.07
CA PHE A 230 -7.17 -3.58 -2.63
C PHE A 230 -5.76 -3.32 -2.11
N CYS A 231 -4.73 -3.68 -2.86
CA CYS A 231 -3.34 -3.36 -2.53
C CYS A 231 -3.02 -1.87 -2.68
N ASN A 232 -3.88 -1.06 -3.28
CA ASN A 232 -3.63 0.34 -3.62
C ASN A 232 -2.46 0.50 -4.61
N ALA A 233 -2.37 -0.36 -5.61
CA ALA A 233 -1.22 -0.44 -6.51
C ALA A 233 -1.37 0.38 -7.80
N GLY A 234 -2.60 0.67 -8.25
CA GLY A 234 -2.86 1.51 -9.42
C GLY A 234 -2.53 0.91 -10.78
N PHE A 235 -1.95 -0.28 -10.83
CA PHE A 235 -1.70 -0.97 -12.09
C PHE A 235 -3.01 -1.45 -12.73
N SER A 236 -3.11 -1.30 -14.04
CA SER A 236 -4.27 -1.72 -14.83
C SER A 236 -3.81 -2.49 -16.06
N THR A 237 -4.59 -3.47 -16.50
CA THR A 237 -4.40 -4.14 -17.80
C THR A 237 -4.98 -3.34 -18.95
N LEU A 238 -5.55 -2.16 -18.68
CA LEU A 238 -6.04 -1.19 -19.67
C LEU A 238 -4.99 -0.10 -19.88
N SER A 239 -4.80 0.35 -21.10
CA SER A 239 -3.77 1.33 -21.48
C SER A 239 -3.97 2.69 -20.81
N ASN A 240 -5.23 3.14 -20.66
CA ASN A 240 -5.57 4.40 -19.98
C ASN A 240 -6.25 4.15 -18.64
N SER A 241 -5.95 3.03 -17.96
CA SER A 241 -6.62 2.65 -16.72
C SER A 241 -8.14 2.67 -16.90
N LEU A 242 -8.92 3.12 -15.93
CA LEU A 242 -10.40 3.16 -16.01
C LEU A 242 -10.94 4.31 -16.88
N TYR A 243 -10.09 5.19 -17.38
CA TYR A 243 -10.46 6.25 -18.34
C TYR A 243 -10.64 5.71 -19.77
N GLU A 244 -10.35 4.41 -20.01
CA GLU A 244 -10.61 3.76 -21.30
C GLU A 244 -12.09 3.89 -21.71
N SER A 245 -12.35 4.10 -23.02
CA SER A 245 -13.68 4.44 -23.58
C SER A 245 -14.81 3.52 -23.11
N ASP A 246 -14.54 2.22 -23.00
CA ASP A 246 -15.53 1.20 -22.61
C ASP A 246 -15.83 1.19 -21.12
N PHE A 247 -14.96 1.75 -20.28
CA PHE A 247 -15.05 1.74 -18.82
C PHE A 247 -15.34 3.11 -18.21
N ARG A 248 -15.02 4.21 -18.92
CA ARG A 248 -15.13 5.59 -18.45
C ARG A 248 -16.48 5.96 -17.83
N PHE A 249 -17.57 5.35 -18.30
CA PHE A 249 -18.91 5.61 -17.78
C PHE A 249 -19.49 4.43 -16.96
N ASN A 250 -18.65 3.45 -16.59
CA ASN A 250 -19.07 2.34 -15.75
C ASN A 250 -18.96 2.69 -14.27
N TYR A 251 -19.89 3.52 -13.78
CA TYR A 251 -19.89 4.01 -12.40
C TYR A 251 -20.00 2.89 -11.36
N SER A 252 -20.60 1.76 -11.69
CA SER A 252 -20.69 0.62 -10.78
C SER A 252 -19.31 -0.01 -10.54
N LEU A 253 -18.50 -0.13 -11.59
CA LEU A 253 -17.12 -0.59 -11.52
C LEU A 253 -16.28 0.37 -10.66
N HIS A 254 -16.39 1.69 -10.92
CA HIS A 254 -15.67 2.71 -10.17
C HIS A 254 -16.00 2.67 -8.69
N LEU A 255 -17.26 2.50 -8.30
CA LEU A 255 -17.64 2.37 -6.89
C LEU A 255 -17.08 1.11 -6.24
N VAL A 256 -17.09 -0.04 -6.93
CA VAL A 256 -16.48 -1.27 -6.40
C VAL A 256 -14.99 -1.09 -6.16
N ILE A 257 -14.27 -0.53 -7.14
CA ILE A 257 -12.83 -0.24 -7.03
C ILE A 257 -12.57 0.76 -5.91
N ALA A 258 -13.34 1.84 -5.79
CA ALA A 258 -13.22 2.81 -4.70
C ALA A 258 -13.38 2.17 -3.31
N VAL A 259 -14.33 1.25 -3.15
CA VAL A 259 -14.52 0.52 -1.89
C VAL A 259 -13.32 -0.36 -1.57
N LEU A 260 -12.76 -1.07 -2.56
CA LEU A 260 -11.55 -1.90 -2.38
C LEU A 260 -10.36 -1.04 -1.96
N ILE A 261 -10.13 0.11 -2.60
CA ILE A 261 -9.09 1.09 -2.26
C ILE A 261 -9.25 1.56 -0.79
N ILE A 262 -10.47 1.94 -0.40
CA ILE A 262 -10.74 2.37 0.98
C ILE A 262 -10.44 1.25 1.97
N LEU A 263 -10.85 0.01 1.69
CA LEU A 263 -10.61 -1.13 2.57
C LEU A 263 -9.10 -1.42 2.72
N GLY A 264 -8.33 -1.37 1.64
CA GLY A 264 -6.87 -1.50 1.67
C GLY A 264 -6.20 -0.36 2.45
N GLY A 265 -6.65 0.88 2.21
CA GLY A 265 -6.08 2.10 2.79
C GLY A 265 -6.42 2.37 4.26
N ILE A 266 -7.48 1.77 4.82
CA ILE A 266 -7.86 1.96 6.24
C ILE A 266 -6.90 1.23 7.20
N GLY A 267 -6.32 0.11 6.77
CA GLY A 267 -5.41 -0.70 7.57
C GLY A 267 -6.09 -1.80 8.38
N TYR A 268 -5.43 -2.97 8.41
CA TYR A 268 -5.93 -4.19 9.03
C TYR A 268 -6.29 -4.03 10.51
N GLY A 269 -5.46 -3.31 11.29
CA GLY A 269 -5.70 -3.09 12.72
C GLY A 269 -7.01 -2.35 13.02
N VAL A 270 -7.38 -1.41 12.16
CA VAL A 270 -8.64 -0.65 12.24
C VAL A 270 -9.82 -1.55 11.88
N ILE A 271 -9.69 -2.34 10.82
CA ILE A 271 -10.75 -3.27 10.37
C ILE A 271 -11.05 -4.31 11.44
N ILE A 272 -10.03 -4.92 12.05
CA ILE A 272 -10.25 -5.87 13.16
C ILE A 272 -10.90 -5.21 14.37
N ASN A 273 -10.50 -3.98 14.70
CA ASN A 273 -11.12 -3.25 15.81
C ASN A 273 -12.60 -2.93 15.53
N LEU A 274 -12.93 -2.55 14.29
CA LEU A 274 -14.30 -2.37 13.83
C LEU A 274 -15.13 -3.68 13.91
N TYR A 275 -14.56 -4.77 13.40
CA TYR A 275 -15.21 -6.09 13.47
C TYR A 275 -15.51 -6.50 14.90
N ARG A 276 -14.53 -6.38 15.81
CA ARG A 276 -14.71 -6.69 17.24
C ARG A 276 -15.76 -5.78 17.90
N PHE A 277 -15.74 -4.50 17.54
CA PHE A 277 -16.72 -3.53 18.02
C PHE A 277 -18.14 -3.88 17.54
N SER A 278 -18.31 -4.15 16.24
CA SER A 278 -19.61 -4.49 15.64
C SER A 278 -20.16 -5.79 16.24
N LYS A 279 -19.32 -6.84 16.37
CA LYS A 279 -19.70 -8.11 16.98
C LYS A 279 -20.17 -7.93 18.43
N LYS A 280 -19.41 -7.18 19.26
CA LYS A 280 -19.78 -6.88 20.65
C LYS A 280 -21.02 -6.00 20.75
N SER A 281 -21.16 -5.02 19.85
CA SER A 281 -22.33 -4.14 19.79
C SER A 281 -23.60 -4.92 19.43
N LEU A 282 -23.49 -5.83 18.46
CA LEU A 282 -24.61 -6.69 18.06
C LEU A 282 -25.01 -7.64 19.20
N GLN A 283 -24.03 -8.28 19.84
CA GLN A 283 -24.27 -9.13 21.02
C GLN A 283 -24.93 -8.33 22.15
N TYR A 284 -24.43 -7.11 22.44
CA TYR A 284 -25.02 -6.24 23.48
C TYR A 284 -26.47 -5.86 23.16
N ARG A 285 -26.79 -5.54 21.89
CA ARG A 285 -28.15 -5.24 21.45
C ARG A 285 -29.05 -6.48 21.54
N ALA A 286 -28.56 -7.64 21.09
CA ALA A 286 -29.30 -8.90 21.16
C ALA A 286 -29.63 -9.27 22.61
N PHE A 287 -28.64 -9.20 23.52
CA PHE A 287 -28.86 -9.49 24.94
C PHE A 287 -29.86 -8.51 25.59
N ARG A 288 -29.79 -7.22 25.20
CA ARG A 288 -30.74 -6.22 25.69
C ARG A 288 -32.17 -6.47 25.17
N TRP A 289 -32.30 -7.00 23.97
CA TRP A 289 -33.61 -7.27 23.36
C TRP A 289 -34.27 -8.52 23.99
N PHE A 290 -33.47 -9.50 24.40
CA PHE A 290 -33.96 -10.71 25.05
C PHE A 290 -34.11 -10.60 26.59
N ASP A 291 -33.95 -9.39 27.15
CA ASP A 291 -34.05 -9.12 28.61
C ASP A 291 -33.26 -10.09 29.51
N VAL A 292 -32.16 -10.65 28.98
CA VAL A 292 -31.30 -11.55 29.73
C VAL A 292 -30.50 -10.71 30.71
N VAL A 293 -30.84 -10.82 32.00
CA VAL A 293 -30.09 -10.21 33.09
C VAL A 293 -28.72 -10.88 33.20
N ILE A 294 -27.73 -10.28 32.55
CA ILE A 294 -26.33 -10.63 32.75
C ILE A 294 -25.94 -10.10 34.12
N GLY A 295 -25.50 -11.04 35.01
CA GLY A 295 -25.03 -10.70 36.34
C GLY A 295 -24.06 -9.51 36.31
N SER A 296 -24.17 -8.67 37.30
CA SER A 296 -23.72 -7.26 37.40
C SER A 296 -22.21 -6.99 37.23
N ASN A 297 -21.36 -7.93 36.82
CA ASN A 297 -19.91 -7.77 36.84
C ASN A 297 -19.21 -7.58 35.51
N GLU A 298 -19.87 -7.67 34.35
CA GLU A 298 -19.24 -7.38 33.06
C GLU A 298 -20.07 -6.37 32.25
N LYS A 299 -19.86 -5.08 32.54
CA LYS A 299 -20.27 -3.99 31.63
C LYS A 299 -19.36 -4.03 30.40
N ILE A 300 -19.58 -4.99 29.50
CA ILE A 300 -18.91 -5.08 28.21
C ILE A 300 -19.47 -3.96 27.30
N LYS A 301 -19.11 -2.71 27.55
CA LYS A 301 -19.42 -1.65 26.60
C LYS A 301 -18.50 -1.82 25.38
N PRO A 302 -19.09 -1.88 24.17
CA PRO A 302 -18.27 -1.90 22.95
C PRO A 302 -17.42 -0.62 22.91
N PHE A 303 -16.10 -0.76 22.73
CA PHE A 303 -15.18 0.35 22.77
C PHE A 303 -14.34 0.41 21.45
N LEU A 304 -14.41 1.54 20.76
CA LEU A 304 -13.51 1.84 19.65
C LEU A 304 -12.20 2.43 20.17
N SER A 305 -11.07 1.90 19.73
CA SER A 305 -9.77 2.44 20.11
C SER A 305 -9.64 3.90 19.62
N LEU A 306 -8.84 4.71 20.33
CA LEU A 306 -8.60 6.10 19.94
C LEU A 306 -8.01 6.19 18.53
N ASN A 307 -7.05 5.31 18.22
CA ASN A 307 -6.44 5.23 16.90
C ASN A 307 -7.48 4.95 15.80
N THR A 308 -8.37 3.97 16.02
CA THR A 308 -9.46 3.68 15.08
C THR A 308 -10.37 4.88 14.85
N LYS A 309 -10.72 5.63 15.90
CA LYS A 309 -11.54 6.83 15.77
C LYS A 309 -10.84 7.92 14.96
N ILE A 310 -9.57 8.19 15.25
CA ILE A 310 -8.78 9.18 14.51
C ILE A 310 -8.70 8.79 13.02
N VAL A 311 -8.37 7.54 12.72
CA VAL A 311 -8.27 7.05 11.34
C VAL A 311 -9.60 7.21 10.60
N LEU A 312 -10.70 6.74 11.17
CA LEU A 312 -12.01 6.77 10.51
C LEU A 312 -12.49 8.20 10.27
N VAL A 313 -12.39 9.06 11.29
CA VAL A 313 -12.83 10.46 11.17
C VAL A 313 -11.97 11.21 10.16
N THR A 314 -10.65 11.09 10.24
CA THR A 314 -9.74 11.76 9.30
C THR A 314 -9.96 11.26 7.88
N THR A 315 -10.09 9.94 7.67
CA THR A 315 -10.36 9.35 6.36
C THR A 315 -11.68 9.86 5.78
N LEU A 316 -12.75 9.88 6.58
CA LEU A 316 -14.06 10.37 6.14
C LEU A 316 -14.02 11.85 5.77
N ILE A 317 -13.39 12.68 6.59
CA ILE A 317 -13.26 14.12 6.32
C ILE A 317 -12.48 14.33 5.01
N LEU A 318 -11.36 13.65 4.82
CA LEU A 318 -10.54 13.79 3.60
C LEU A 318 -11.32 13.36 2.35
N ILE A 319 -12.08 12.24 2.42
CA ILE A 319 -12.91 11.80 1.29
C ILE A 319 -14.01 12.81 0.98
N VAL A 320 -14.75 13.27 1.98
CA VAL A 320 -15.89 14.19 1.79
C VAL A 320 -15.43 15.55 1.29
N VAL A 321 -14.41 16.13 1.93
CA VAL A 321 -13.87 17.43 1.53
C VAL A 321 -13.18 17.33 0.17
N GLY A 322 -12.38 16.28 -0.07
CA GLY A 322 -11.74 16.06 -1.36
C GLY A 322 -12.75 15.87 -2.49
N ALA A 323 -13.77 15.06 -2.30
CA ALA A 323 -14.84 14.87 -3.29
C ALA A 323 -15.64 16.15 -3.55
N GLY A 324 -15.96 16.90 -2.51
CA GLY A 324 -16.67 18.18 -2.66
C GLY A 324 -15.85 19.20 -3.45
N LEU A 325 -14.56 19.32 -3.17
CA LEU A 325 -13.68 20.24 -3.90
C LEU A 325 -13.45 19.77 -5.34
N PHE A 326 -13.26 18.49 -5.56
CA PHE A 326 -13.13 17.92 -6.91
C PHE A 326 -14.40 18.17 -7.74
N TYR A 327 -15.58 17.95 -7.16
CA TYR A 327 -16.86 18.22 -7.79
C TYR A 327 -17.01 19.69 -8.19
N LEU A 328 -16.67 20.63 -7.31
CA LEU A 328 -16.80 22.06 -7.56
C LEU A 328 -15.83 22.57 -8.62
N LEU A 329 -14.57 22.07 -8.61
CA LEU A 329 -13.52 22.59 -9.48
C LEU A 329 -13.54 21.96 -10.89
N GLU A 330 -14.01 20.71 -10.99
CA GLU A 330 -13.99 19.96 -12.25
C GLU A 330 -15.39 19.84 -12.90
N TYR A 331 -16.42 20.48 -12.33
CA TYR A 331 -17.81 20.35 -12.77
C TYR A 331 -18.00 20.64 -14.25
N ASP A 332 -17.38 21.68 -14.78
CA ASP A 332 -17.46 22.15 -16.16
C ASP A 332 -16.23 21.77 -16.99
N ASN A 333 -15.25 21.08 -16.39
CA ASN A 333 -14.02 20.61 -17.01
C ASN A 333 -14.06 19.10 -17.25
N THR A 334 -13.29 18.31 -16.55
CA THR A 334 -13.16 16.86 -16.74
C THR A 334 -14.46 16.09 -16.47
N LEU A 335 -15.33 16.60 -15.61
CA LEU A 335 -16.63 16.00 -15.29
C LEU A 335 -17.77 16.42 -16.27
N LYS A 336 -17.50 17.28 -17.24
CA LYS A 336 -18.54 17.88 -18.09
C LYS A 336 -19.39 16.84 -18.81
N GLU A 337 -18.78 15.77 -19.31
CA GLU A 337 -19.44 14.74 -20.09
C GLU A 337 -20.23 13.73 -19.26
N HIS A 338 -20.02 13.71 -17.93
CA HIS A 338 -20.68 12.76 -17.03
C HIS A 338 -22.08 13.22 -16.66
N SER A 339 -22.98 12.25 -16.44
CA SER A 339 -24.32 12.51 -15.89
C SER A 339 -24.23 13.11 -14.48
N ALA A 340 -25.32 13.69 -13.97
CA ALA A 340 -25.34 14.24 -12.60
C ALA A 340 -24.93 13.20 -11.54
N TYR A 341 -25.38 11.94 -11.69
CA TYR A 341 -24.95 10.82 -10.86
C TYR A 341 -23.47 10.51 -11.08
N GLY A 342 -23.03 10.45 -12.33
CA GLY A 342 -21.64 10.21 -12.69
C GLY A 342 -20.69 11.26 -12.10
N LYS A 343 -21.02 12.54 -12.16
CA LYS A 343 -20.24 13.62 -11.56
C LYS A 343 -19.97 13.39 -10.05
N ILE A 344 -20.98 12.90 -9.32
CA ILE A 344 -20.83 12.58 -7.90
C ILE A 344 -19.91 11.39 -7.70
N VAL A 345 -20.12 10.31 -8.47
CA VAL A 345 -19.29 9.10 -8.36
C VAL A 345 -17.85 9.39 -8.71
N GLU A 346 -17.59 10.11 -9.82
CA GLU A 346 -16.22 10.47 -10.24
C GLU A 346 -15.52 11.40 -9.25
N SER A 347 -16.25 12.32 -8.63
CA SER A 347 -15.69 13.20 -7.59
C SER A 347 -15.29 12.41 -6.35
N ILE A 348 -16.10 11.43 -5.93
CA ILE A 348 -15.75 10.52 -4.84
C ILE A 348 -14.54 9.68 -5.24
N PHE A 349 -14.54 9.13 -6.46
CA PHE A 349 -13.44 8.33 -6.97
C PHE A 349 -12.15 9.12 -7.03
N GLY A 350 -12.16 10.35 -7.58
CA GLY A 350 -11.02 11.26 -7.64
C GLY A 350 -10.42 11.55 -6.25
N SER A 351 -11.27 11.78 -5.25
CA SER A 351 -10.81 11.93 -3.87
C SER A 351 -10.24 10.65 -3.25
N VAL A 352 -10.77 9.48 -3.61
CA VAL A 352 -10.31 8.19 -3.09
C VAL A 352 -9.00 7.77 -3.74
N THR A 353 -8.90 7.88 -5.08
CA THR A 353 -7.72 7.42 -5.84
C THR A 353 -6.47 8.22 -5.51
N THR A 354 -6.59 9.52 -5.26
CA THR A 354 -5.47 10.38 -4.84
C THR A 354 -4.83 9.94 -3.52
N ARG A 355 -5.53 9.13 -2.74
CA ARG A 355 -5.03 8.59 -1.47
C ARG A 355 -4.38 7.22 -1.66
N THR A 356 -3.33 7.21 -2.46
CA THR A 356 -2.41 6.07 -2.71
C THR A 356 -2.99 4.91 -3.54
N ALA A 357 -3.87 5.19 -4.51
CA ALA A 357 -4.46 4.13 -5.32
C ALA A 357 -4.08 4.15 -6.80
N GLY A 358 -3.96 5.34 -7.42
CA GLY A 358 -3.38 5.52 -8.75
C GLY A 358 -4.28 5.22 -9.95
N PHE A 359 -5.49 4.74 -9.76
CA PHE A 359 -6.42 4.57 -10.87
C PHE A 359 -6.98 5.92 -11.32
N ASN A 360 -6.98 6.19 -12.61
CA ASN A 360 -7.60 7.36 -13.19
C ASN A 360 -8.90 6.98 -13.93
N THR A 361 -9.94 7.78 -13.71
CA THR A 361 -11.24 7.72 -14.41
C THR A 361 -11.47 8.97 -15.25
N VAL A 362 -10.61 9.96 -15.08
CA VAL A 362 -10.55 11.21 -15.84
C VAL A 362 -9.13 11.45 -16.33
N ASP A 363 -8.95 12.30 -17.32
CA ASP A 363 -7.63 12.72 -17.76
C ASP A 363 -6.96 13.60 -16.67
N THR A 364 -5.93 13.08 -16.04
CA THR A 364 -5.20 13.79 -14.98
C THR A 364 -4.40 14.99 -15.51
N GLY A 365 -3.97 14.95 -16.76
CA GLY A 365 -3.29 16.07 -17.42
C GLY A 365 -4.22 17.24 -17.75
N ALA A 366 -5.53 16.98 -17.87
CA ALA A 366 -6.55 17.98 -18.17
C ALA A 366 -7.19 18.61 -16.92
N LEU A 367 -6.74 18.25 -15.71
CA LEU A 367 -7.26 18.85 -14.48
C LEU A 367 -6.97 20.35 -14.39
N THR A 368 -7.88 21.10 -13.79
CA THR A 368 -7.65 22.52 -13.50
C THR A 368 -6.49 22.69 -12.52
N HIS A 369 -5.72 23.77 -12.65
CA HIS A 369 -4.58 24.05 -11.76
C HIS A 369 -5.00 24.08 -10.28
N SER A 370 -6.19 24.59 -9.98
CA SER A 370 -6.74 24.61 -8.62
C SER A 370 -7.02 23.18 -8.11
N CYS A 371 -7.52 22.29 -8.97
CA CYS A 371 -7.74 20.88 -8.63
C CYS A 371 -6.40 20.17 -8.41
N ILE A 372 -5.39 20.40 -9.27
CA ILE A 372 -4.06 19.82 -9.10
C ILE A 372 -3.48 20.14 -7.73
N MET A 373 -3.60 21.39 -7.25
CA MET A 373 -3.11 21.76 -5.90
C MET A 373 -3.78 20.96 -4.79
N ILE A 374 -5.08 20.70 -4.92
CA ILE A 374 -5.82 19.88 -3.94
C ILE A 374 -5.43 18.40 -4.05
N VAL A 375 -5.27 17.90 -5.28
CA VAL A 375 -4.81 16.55 -5.55
C VAL A 375 -3.42 16.33 -4.95
N LEU A 376 -2.47 17.25 -5.12
CA LEU A 376 -1.14 17.21 -4.49
C LEU A 376 -1.23 17.10 -2.96
N LEU A 377 -2.09 17.88 -2.33
CA LEU A 377 -2.31 17.82 -0.88
C LEU A 377 -2.89 16.46 -0.45
N LEU A 378 -3.90 15.95 -1.19
CA LEU A 378 -4.51 14.66 -0.90
C LEU A 378 -3.55 13.49 -1.12
N MET A 379 -2.71 13.54 -2.16
CA MET A 379 -1.65 12.56 -2.42
C MET A 379 -0.63 12.53 -1.28
N TRP A 380 -0.22 13.70 -0.81
CA TRP A 380 0.72 13.82 0.30
C TRP A 380 0.15 13.23 1.60
N ILE A 381 -1.16 13.40 1.87
CA ILE A 381 -1.85 12.76 2.99
C ILE A 381 -2.30 11.37 2.58
N GLY A 382 -1.40 10.40 2.68
CA GLY A 382 -1.61 9.04 2.23
C GLY A 382 -2.57 8.21 3.09
N ALA A 383 -2.31 6.91 3.13
CA ALA A 383 -3.16 5.94 3.80
C ALA A 383 -2.91 5.84 5.32
N SER A 384 -3.67 4.98 6.00
CA SER A 384 -3.61 4.80 7.45
C SER A 384 -2.43 3.91 7.86
N PRO A 385 -1.97 3.94 9.13
CA PRO A 385 -0.96 3.02 9.62
C PRO A 385 -1.42 1.57 9.53
N GLY A 386 -0.52 0.68 9.04
CA GLY A 386 -0.83 -0.74 8.86
C GLY A 386 -1.78 -1.02 7.70
N SER A 387 -1.81 -0.15 6.70
CA SER A 387 -2.46 -0.30 5.41
C SER A 387 -1.45 -0.66 4.32
N THR A 388 -1.94 -0.90 3.12
CA THR A 388 -1.15 -1.14 1.92
C THR A 388 -0.57 0.14 1.29
N GLY A 389 -1.21 1.30 1.50
CA GLY A 389 -0.80 2.56 0.90
C GLY A 389 0.31 3.29 1.64
N GLY A 390 1.06 4.12 0.92
CA GLY A 390 2.20 4.92 1.41
C GLY A 390 1.83 6.31 1.93
N GLY A 391 2.65 7.30 1.63
CA GLY A 391 2.46 8.70 2.03
C GLY A 391 2.52 8.96 3.52
N ILE A 392 2.26 10.21 3.93
CA ILE A 392 2.12 10.58 5.33
C ILE A 392 0.85 9.96 5.89
N LYS A 393 1.01 9.17 6.96
CA LYS A 393 -0.11 8.43 7.53
C LYS A 393 -1.19 9.38 8.09
N THR A 394 -2.46 9.02 7.88
CA THR A 394 -3.61 9.80 8.36
C THR A 394 -3.53 10.18 9.83
N THR A 395 -2.98 9.29 10.68
CA THR A 395 -2.76 9.59 12.11
C THR A 395 -1.68 10.62 12.33
N THR A 396 -0.60 10.60 11.54
CA THR A 396 0.50 11.60 11.58
C THR A 396 -0.04 12.98 11.25
N PHE A 397 -0.80 13.09 10.16
CA PHE A 397 -1.45 14.32 9.74
C PHE A 397 -2.45 14.82 10.79
N ALA A 398 -3.33 13.94 11.30
CA ALA A 398 -4.32 14.31 12.31
C ALA A 398 -3.68 14.80 13.60
N VAL A 399 -2.60 14.15 14.09
CA VAL A 399 -1.89 14.57 15.30
C VAL A 399 -1.23 15.93 15.11
N ALA A 400 -0.60 16.17 13.95
CA ALA A 400 0.02 17.46 13.64
C ALA A 400 -1.02 18.59 13.53
N THR A 401 -2.12 18.35 12.84
CA THR A 401 -3.22 19.33 12.68
C THR A 401 -3.86 19.65 14.03
N LEU A 402 -4.15 18.64 14.85
CA LEU A 402 -4.68 18.82 16.19
C LEU A 402 -3.72 19.59 17.09
N ASN A 403 -2.40 19.38 16.94
CA ASN A 403 -1.40 20.16 17.68
C ASN A 403 -1.45 21.63 17.31
N ILE A 404 -1.43 21.96 16.01
CA ILE A 404 -1.51 23.34 15.53
C ILE A 404 -2.78 24.01 16.06
N TYR A 405 -3.92 23.32 15.94
CA TYR A 405 -5.20 23.83 16.40
C TYR A 405 -5.23 24.09 17.93
N GLN A 406 -4.77 23.13 18.73
CA GLN A 406 -4.79 23.27 20.20
C GLN A 406 -3.77 24.30 20.69
N GLN A 407 -2.60 24.41 20.05
CA GLN A 407 -1.64 25.47 20.34
C GLN A 407 -2.19 26.86 20.02
N ALA A 408 -2.88 27.01 18.88
CA ALA A 408 -3.55 28.27 18.52
C ALA A 408 -4.60 28.67 19.54
N LEU A 409 -5.25 27.71 20.22
CA LEU A 409 -6.20 27.94 21.31
C LEU A 409 -5.53 28.13 22.70
N GLY A 410 -4.20 28.11 22.78
CA GLY A 410 -3.44 28.30 24.03
C GLY A 410 -3.35 27.06 24.93
N PHE A 411 -3.73 25.88 24.47
CA PHE A 411 -3.61 24.65 25.26
C PHE A 411 -2.15 24.13 25.28
N LYS A 412 -1.64 23.82 26.48
CA LYS A 412 -0.29 23.28 26.69
C LYS A 412 -0.16 21.77 26.38
N SER A 413 -1.25 21.05 26.17
CA SER A 413 -1.22 19.61 25.94
C SER A 413 -2.35 19.18 25.02
N ILE A 414 -2.01 18.30 24.05
CA ILE A 414 -2.97 17.76 23.09
C ILE A 414 -3.83 16.71 23.79
N ARG A 415 -5.14 16.90 23.72
CA ARG A 415 -6.13 15.93 24.24
C ARG A 415 -7.13 15.58 23.13
N VAL A 416 -7.43 14.30 22.99
CA VAL A 416 -8.51 13.80 22.14
C VAL A 416 -9.49 13.06 23.05
N GLY A 417 -10.60 13.73 23.35
CA GLY A 417 -11.51 13.30 24.40
C GLY A 417 -10.80 13.31 25.78
N TRP A 418 -10.80 12.17 26.45
CA TRP A 418 -10.19 11.99 27.78
C TRP A 418 -8.72 11.58 27.74
N LYS A 419 -8.17 11.27 26.57
CA LYS A 419 -6.80 10.77 26.41
C LYS A 419 -5.85 11.87 25.96
N ARG A 420 -4.71 11.99 26.66
CA ARG A 420 -3.59 12.85 26.27
C ARG A 420 -2.74 12.14 25.21
N ILE A 421 -2.34 12.86 24.18
CA ILE A 421 -1.40 12.38 23.17
C ILE A 421 0.01 12.54 23.74
N ASP A 422 0.85 11.51 23.50
CA ASP A 422 2.25 11.50 23.93
C ASP A 422 3.04 12.60 23.18
N PRO A 423 3.79 13.46 23.88
CA PRO A 423 4.68 14.43 23.24
C PRO A 423 5.67 13.84 22.25
N ALA A 424 6.16 12.62 22.50
CA ALA A 424 7.04 11.92 21.56
C ALA A 424 6.35 11.60 20.22
N ALA A 425 5.06 11.28 20.24
CA ALA A 425 4.29 11.04 19.01
C ALA A 425 4.16 12.33 18.19
N LEU A 426 4.01 13.47 18.85
CA LEU A 426 3.96 14.76 18.20
C LEU A 426 5.27 15.12 17.52
N GLN A 427 6.38 15.01 18.26
CA GLN A 427 7.72 15.30 17.71
C GLN A 427 8.02 14.41 16.48
N ARG A 428 7.66 13.12 16.54
CA ARG A 428 7.79 12.21 15.37
C ARG A 428 6.93 12.66 14.20
N SER A 429 5.68 13.10 14.46
CA SER A 429 4.77 13.54 13.39
C SER A 429 5.32 14.76 12.66
N THR A 430 5.81 15.77 13.38
CA THR A 430 6.41 16.96 12.78
C THR A 430 7.70 16.64 12.00
N SER A 431 8.56 15.77 12.55
CA SER A 431 9.79 15.33 11.85
C SER A 431 9.48 14.61 10.54
N ILE A 432 8.49 13.71 10.52
CA ILE A 432 8.08 12.99 9.31
C ILE A 432 7.54 13.98 8.26
N ILE A 433 6.70 14.93 8.67
CA ILE A 433 6.14 15.95 7.78
C ILE A 433 7.26 16.81 7.18
N SER A 434 8.17 17.33 7.99
CA SER A 434 9.27 18.16 7.51
C SER A 434 10.19 17.38 6.55
N LEU A 435 10.57 16.16 6.92
CA LEU A 435 11.43 15.32 6.09
C LEU A 435 10.77 14.98 4.74
N SER A 436 9.47 14.72 4.72
CA SER A 436 8.75 14.43 3.47
C SER A 436 8.80 15.59 2.48
N LEU A 437 8.57 16.82 2.96
CA LEU A 437 8.63 18.02 2.12
C LEU A 437 10.04 18.29 1.63
N ILE A 438 11.06 18.06 2.46
CA ILE A 438 12.47 18.19 2.05
C ILE A 438 12.79 17.19 0.94
N VAL A 439 12.42 15.92 1.09
CA VAL A 439 12.70 14.88 0.07
C VAL A 439 11.98 15.20 -1.23
N ILE A 440 10.68 15.53 -1.19
CA ILE A 440 9.91 15.90 -2.38
C ILE A 440 10.52 17.15 -3.05
N GLY A 441 10.88 18.18 -2.25
CA GLY A 441 11.49 19.40 -2.77
C GLY A 441 12.83 19.16 -3.46
N ILE A 442 13.70 18.35 -2.86
CA ILE A 442 14.99 17.98 -3.48
C ILE A 442 14.76 17.18 -4.77
N SER A 443 13.85 16.19 -4.76
CA SER A 443 13.55 15.40 -5.95
C SER A 443 13.00 16.26 -7.09
N THR A 444 12.05 17.16 -6.77
CA THR A 444 11.50 18.10 -7.76
C THR A 444 12.59 19.03 -8.31
N PHE A 445 13.46 19.57 -7.45
CA PHE A 445 14.57 20.44 -7.87
C PHE A 445 15.53 19.71 -8.83
N LEU A 446 15.91 18.47 -8.49
CA LEU A 446 16.80 17.68 -9.34
C LEU A 446 16.17 17.40 -10.71
N LEU A 447 14.93 16.92 -10.75
CA LEU A 447 14.25 16.62 -12.02
C LEU A 447 14.03 17.87 -12.88
N VAL A 448 13.61 18.98 -12.29
CA VAL A 448 13.48 20.26 -13.04
C VAL A 448 14.83 20.70 -13.64
N THR A 449 15.95 20.39 -12.98
CA THR A 449 17.27 20.77 -13.48
C THR A 449 17.67 19.94 -14.72
N PHE A 450 17.23 18.69 -14.81
CA PHE A 450 17.55 17.82 -15.96
C PHE A 450 16.49 17.88 -17.06
N ASP A 451 15.21 18.04 -16.71
CA ASP A 451 14.06 17.93 -17.61
C ASP A 451 13.12 19.15 -17.52
N GLU A 452 13.71 20.38 -17.59
CA GLU A 452 12.96 21.64 -17.49
C GLU A 452 11.79 21.75 -18.49
N HIS A 453 11.92 21.11 -19.66
CA HIS A 453 10.93 21.14 -20.73
C HIS A 453 9.56 20.51 -20.36
N LEU A 454 9.52 19.62 -19.36
CA LEU A 454 8.30 18.95 -18.91
C LEU A 454 7.39 19.82 -18.00
N GLY A 455 7.91 20.94 -17.54
CA GLY A 455 7.19 21.89 -16.69
C GLY A 455 7.17 21.51 -15.20
N ILE A 456 7.41 22.51 -14.36
CA ILE A 456 7.59 22.34 -12.91
C ILE A 456 6.37 21.72 -12.21
N LEU A 457 5.14 22.03 -12.67
CA LEU A 457 3.93 21.51 -12.04
C LEU A 457 3.75 20.02 -12.28
N ALA A 458 4.02 19.56 -13.51
CA ALA A 458 3.93 18.15 -13.86
C ALA A 458 5.03 17.34 -13.14
N ILE A 459 6.27 17.84 -13.10
CA ILE A 459 7.37 17.21 -12.36
C ILE A 459 7.07 17.14 -10.86
N ALA A 460 6.54 18.21 -10.26
CA ALA A 460 6.14 18.20 -8.86
C ALA A 460 5.04 17.18 -8.60
N PHE A 461 4.06 17.06 -9.51
CA PHE A 461 3.00 16.07 -9.42
C PHE A 461 3.55 14.64 -9.39
N GLU A 462 4.47 14.29 -10.29
CA GLU A 462 5.14 12.98 -10.29
C GLU A 462 5.94 12.73 -9.01
N CYS A 463 6.67 13.73 -8.50
CA CYS A 463 7.42 13.60 -7.24
C CYS A 463 6.51 13.35 -6.04
N PHE A 464 5.38 14.05 -5.94
CA PHE A 464 4.38 13.80 -4.89
C PHE A 464 3.75 12.42 -5.04
N SER A 465 3.42 12.02 -6.26
CA SER A 465 2.85 10.71 -6.58
C SER A 465 3.81 9.59 -6.23
N ALA A 466 5.07 9.68 -6.65
CA ALA A 466 6.11 8.70 -6.36
C ALA A 466 6.41 8.59 -4.87
N PHE A 467 6.64 9.72 -4.18
CA PHE A 467 6.92 9.74 -2.74
C PHE A 467 5.80 9.13 -1.92
N SER A 468 4.57 9.44 -2.28
CA SER A 468 3.38 8.98 -1.54
C SER A 468 2.86 7.63 -2.02
N THR A 469 3.52 7.00 -3.01
CA THR A 469 3.10 5.75 -3.65
C THR A 469 1.64 5.83 -4.13
N VAL A 470 1.32 6.85 -4.94
CA VAL A 470 -0.05 7.08 -5.43
C VAL A 470 -0.27 6.45 -6.79
N GLY A 471 0.65 6.67 -7.74
CA GLY A 471 0.56 6.12 -9.08
C GLY A 471 -0.17 6.98 -10.11
N LEU A 472 -0.77 8.09 -9.72
CA LEU A 472 -1.30 9.07 -10.68
C LEU A 472 -0.16 9.79 -11.38
N SER A 473 -0.31 10.01 -12.69
CA SER A 473 0.64 10.72 -13.54
C SER A 473 -0.08 11.78 -14.37
N MET A 474 0.62 12.87 -14.68
CA MET A 474 0.17 13.84 -15.67
C MET A 474 0.63 13.47 -17.10
N GLY A 475 1.05 12.23 -17.32
CA GLY A 475 1.45 11.69 -18.61
C GLY A 475 2.94 11.80 -18.90
N ILE A 476 3.76 12.32 -17.97
CA ILE A 476 5.20 12.54 -18.21
C ILE A 476 6.11 11.44 -17.67
N THR A 477 5.57 10.43 -17.00
CA THR A 477 6.39 9.36 -16.36
C THR A 477 7.26 8.60 -17.37
N ALA A 478 6.78 8.42 -18.60
CA ALA A 478 7.53 7.73 -19.65
C ALA A 478 8.62 8.62 -20.29
N ASP A 479 8.56 9.94 -20.09
CA ASP A 479 9.48 10.94 -20.66
C ASP A 479 10.58 11.35 -19.65
N LEU A 480 10.43 10.96 -18.38
CA LEU A 480 11.41 11.09 -17.31
C LEU A 480 12.39 9.92 -17.31
#